data_3dae0b52166ca7614a88319967c5b099
#
_entry.id   3dae0b52166ca7614a88319967c5b099
#
_cell.length_a   1.000
_cell.length_b   1.000
_cell.length_c   1.000
_cell.angle_alpha   90.00
_cell.angle_beta   90.00
_cell.angle_gamma   90.00
#
_symmetry.space_group_name_H-M   'P 1'
#
loop_
_entity.id
_entity.type
_entity.pdbx_description
1 polymer ?
#
loop_
_entity_poly.entity_id
_entity_poly.type
_entity_poly.pdbx_seq_one_letter_code
_entity_poly.pdbx_strand_id
1 'polypeptide(L)'
;MDASTSTPVLDELLTNIDPASLVLLLDVDGVLAPIVDDPAAAAVPEATLTLVRRAVERCALVGIVTGRGLDRARELVPVDGAWFATLHGTHIVSPVGVEDLCEVSAAGRPHVEVAAQLAQTVGWAYEDKGATVTIHFRQRGNLGQQVDPVHVKAQLQTVLNPLKVEVHDAKQVLEVKPKGARTKGDAVRILAAAAPDVARVVVYVGADLTDLDAFLAIDELRAGEPEPAVTAEAPLRFVKVAVGGDEA
;
A
#
# COMPACT_ATOMS: atom_id res chain seq x y z
N MET A 1 23.69 -9.32 19.49
CA MET A 1 22.38 -9.47 20.14
C MET A 1 21.46 -10.09 19.14
N ASP A 2 20.91 -11.21 19.51
CA ASP A 2 20.28 -12.19 18.63
C ASP A 2 18.93 -11.67 18.10
N ALA A 3 18.84 -11.40 16.83
CA ALA A 3 17.61 -11.00 16.14
C ALA A 3 16.78 -12.23 15.72
N SER A 4 16.58 -13.17 16.63
CA SER A 4 15.89 -14.43 16.36
C SER A 4 14.72 -14.66 17.30
N THR A 5 13.77 -13.72 17.31
CA THR A 5 12.46 -13.96 17.96
C THR A 5 11.28 -13.87 16.99
N SER A 6 11.51 -14.03 15.71
CA SER A 6 10.46 -14.34 14.77
C SER A 6 10.60 -15.83 14.43
N THR A 7 9.93 -16.70 14.93
CA THR A 7 8.55 -17.01 14.75
C THR A 7 8.39 -18.46 14.34
N PRO A 8 8.41 -19.37 15.30
CA PRO A 8 8.03 -20.76 15.03
C PRO A 8 6.68 -20.87 14.29
N VAL A 9 5.77 -19.91 14.58
CA VAL A 9 4.43 -19.86 13.99
C VAL A 9 4.44 -19.51 12.49
N LEU A 10 5.26 -18.55 12.05
CA LEU A 10 5.33 -18.19 10.63
C LEU A 10 6.05 -19.27 9.82
N ASP A 11 7.15 -19.80 10.35
CA ASP A 11 7.86 -20.91 9.72
C ASP A 11 6.97 -22.16 9.63
N GLU A 12 6.20 -22.47 10.67
CA GLU A 12 5.25 -23.58 10.66
C GLU A 12 4.10 -23.35 9.66
N LEU A 13 3.58 -22.11 9.58
CA LEU A 13 2.54 -21.74 8.61
C LEU A 13 3.02 -21.82 7.17
N LEU A 14 4.28 -21.50 6.88
CA LEU A 14 4.83 -21.43 5.55
C LEU A 14 5.54 -22.72 5.10
N THR A 15 6.03 -23.55 6.02
CA THR A 15 6.84 -24.74 5.72
C THR A 15 6.11 -25.78 4.83
N ASN A 16 4.79 -25.80 4.84
CA ASN A 16 3.97 -26.74 4.07
C ASN A 16 3.20 -26.07 2.92
N ILE A 17 3.52 -24.83 2.54
CA ILE A 17 2.88 -24.15 1.42
C ILE A 17 3.70 -24.38 0.15
N ASP A 18 3.06 -24.95 -0.87
CA ASP A 18 3.63 -24.94 -2.22
C ASP A 18 3.70 -23.48 -2.72
N PRO A 19 4.89 -22.93 -3.01
CA PRO A 19 5.01 -21.58 -3.53
C PRO A 19 4.13 -21.32 -4.75
N ALA A 20 3.92 -22.31 -5.61
CA ALA A 20 3.07 -22.18 -6.80
C ALA A 20 1.59 -21.93 -6.46
N SER A 21 1.18 -22.14 -5.21
CA SER A 21 -0.17 -21.84 -4.71
C SER A 21 -0.25 -20.57 -3.86
N LEU A 22 0.85 -19.80 -3.75
CA LEU A 22 0.95 -18.63 -2.88
C LEU A 22 0.68 -17.34 -3.66
N VAL A 23 -0.23 -16.54 -3.18
CA VAL A 23 -0.38 -15.11 -3.49
C VAL A 23 0.34 -14.31 -2.42
N LEU A 24 1.38 -13.58 -2.80
CA LEU A 24 2.22 -12.80 -1.89
C LEU A 24 2.06 -11.32 -2.17
N LEU A 25 1.46 -10.59 -1.23
CA LEU A 25 1.20 -9.15 -1.31
C LEU A 25 2.10 -8.41 -0.31
N LEU A 26 2.89 -7.47 -0.82
CA LEU A 26 3.97 -6.83 -0.08
C LEU A 26 3.81 -5.30 -0.10
N ASP A 27 3.80 -4.66 1.07
CA ASP A 27 4.05 -3.22 1.14
C ASP A 27 5.53 -2.90 0.86
N VAL A 28 5.82 -1.64 0.58
CA VAL A 28 7.19 -1.18 0.29
C VAL A 28 7.84 -0.60 1.53
N ASP A 29 7.25 0.43 2.12
CA ASP A 29 7.87 1.20 3.20
C ASP A 29 7.72 0.48 4.54
N GLY A 30 8.84 0.12 5.15
CA GLY A 30 8.88 -0.69 6.38
C GLY A 30 8.84 -2.21 6.15
N VAL A 31 8.59 -2.67 4.92
CA VAL A 31 8.60 -4.09 4.54
C VAL A 31 9.75 -4.41 3.61
N LEU A 32 9.72 -3.87 2.38
CA LEU A 32 10.78 -4.09 1.38
C LEU A 32 11.91 -3.07 1.52
N ALA A 33 11.58 -1.82 1.87
CA ALA A 33 12.52 -0.74 2.10
C ALA A 33 12.50 -0.31 3.57
N PRO A 34 13.64 0.00 4.18
CA PRO A 34 13.66 0.63 5.51
C PRO A 34 12.93 1.97 5.49
N ILE A 35 12.28 2.32 6.61
CA ILE A 35 11.71 3.65 6.80
C ILE A 35 12.85 4.66 6.95
N VAL A 36 12.81 5.72 6.15
CA VAL A 36 13.81 6.81 6.14
C VAL A 36 13.11 8.17 6.30
N ASP A 37 13.85 9.16 6.80
CA ASP A 37 13.29 10.51 7.03
C ASP A 37 12.94 11.23 5.73
N ASP A 38 13.76 11.04 4.69
CA ASP A 38 13.48 11.57 3.34
C ASP A 38 12.88 10.46 2.46
N PRO A 39 11.59 10.53 2.10
CA PRO A 39 10.95 9.54 1.24
C PRO A 39 11.63 9.35 -0.12
N ALA A 40 12.33 10.40 -0.62
CA ALA A 40 13.07 10.31 -1.87
C ALA A 40 14.34 9.46 -1.74
N ALA A 41 14.92 9.37 -0.54
CA ALA A 41 16.10 8.56 -0.24
C ALA A 41 15.78 7.08 0.01
N ALA A 42 14.50 6.69 0.05
CA ALA A 42 14.12 5.29 0.23
C ALA A 42 14.69 4.42 -0.89
N ALA A 43 15.24 3.28 -0.50
CA ALA A 43 15.79 2.29 -1.42
C ALA A 43 15.52 0.87 -0.90
N VAL A 44 15.18 -0.03 -1.81
CA VAL A 44 15.04 -1.46 -1.49
C VAL A 44 16.43 -2.11 -1.61
N PRO A 45 16.92 -2.82 -0.57
CA PRO A 45 18.20 -3.49 -0.63
C PRO A 45 18.22 -4.56 -1.74
N GLU A 46 19.36 -4.74 -2.43
CA GLU A 46 19.48 -5.71 -3.55
C GLU A 46 19.21 -7.16 -3.09
N ALA A 47 19.56 -7.49 -1.85
CA ALA A 47 19.22 -8.78 -1.27
C ALA A 47 17.70 -9.01 -1.22
N THR A 48 16.94 -7.98 -0.84
CA THR A 48 15.48 -8.01 -0.83
C THR A 48 14.90 -8.10 -2.24
N LEU A 49 15.42 -7.32 -3.21
CA LEU A 49 15.01 -7.41 -4.61
C LEU A 49 15.25 -8.82 -5.20
N THR A 50 16.36 -9.46 -4.83
CA THR A 50 16.63 -10.84 -5.23
C THR A 50 15.57 -11.81 -4.70
N LEU A 51 15.10 -11.62 -3.45
CA LEU A 51 14.01 -12.42 -2.89
C LEU A 51 12.67 -12.18 -3.60
N VAL A 52 12.37 -10.92 -3.93
CA VAL A 52 11.13 -10.58 -4.67
C VAL A 52 11.15 -11.20 -6.08
N ARG A 53 12.28 -11.14 -6.81
CA ARG A 53 12.41 -11.80 -8.12
C ARG A 53 12.16 -13.30 -8.01
N ARG A 54 12.78 -13.95 -7.02
CA ARG A 54 12.55 -15.39 -6.77
C ARG A 54 11.10 -15.71 -6.38
N ALA A 55 10.44 -14.80 -5.66
CA ALA A 55 9.01 -14.96 -5.35
C ALA A 55 8.17 -14.88 -6.63
N VAL A 56 8.42 -13.92 -7.51
CA VAL A 56 7.74 -13.78 -8.81
C VAL A 56 7.89 -15.03 -9.68
N GLU A 57 9.06 -15.67 -9.67
CA GLU A 57 9.32 -16.90 -10.42
C GLU A 57 8.61 -18.13 -9.87
N ARG A 58 8.19 -18.12 -8.60
CA ARG A 58 7.72 -19.31 -7.90
C ARG A 58 6.27 -19.22 -7.42
N CYS A 59 5.82 -18.02 -7.05
CA CYS A 59 4.50 -17.83 -6.48
C CYS A 59 3.43 -17.71 -7.58
N ALA A 60 2.19 -18.06 -7.23
CA ALA A 60 1.05 -17.90 -8.11
C ALA A 60 0.84 -16.45 -8.53
N LEU A 61 1.05 -15.51 -7.61
CA LEU A 61 0.99 -14.06 -7.84
C LEU A 61 1.85 -13.34 -6.81
N VAL A 62 2.59 -12.33 -7.25
CA VAL A 62 3.25 -11.36 -6.36
C VAL A 62 2.69 -9.98 -6.65
N GLY A 63 2.21 -9.28 -5.63
CA GLY A 63 1.67 -7.93 -5.70
C GLY A 63 2.43 -6.97 -4.78
N ILE A 64 2.86 -5.84 -5.35
CA ILE A 64 3.44 -4.71 -4.61
C ILE A 64 2.32 -3.73 -4.30
N VAL A 65 1.99 -3.54 -3.02
CA VAL A 65 0.85 -2.73 -2.57
C VAL A 65 1.38 -1.54 -1.77
N THR A 66 1.32 -0.33 -2.34
CA THR A 66 2.00 0.84 -1.78
C THR A 66 1.22 2.13 -1.94
N GLY A 67 1.46 3.11 -1.05
CA GLY A 67 0.97 4.48 -1.19
C GLY A 67 1.76 5.32 -2.22
N ARG A 68 2.88 4.81 -2.72
CA ARG A 68 3.69 5.49 -3.73
C ARG A 68 3.04 5.46 -5.10
N GLY A 69 3.36 6.47 -5.95
CA GLY A 69 2.96 6.45 -7.36
C GLY A 69 3.70 5.37 -8.16
N LEU A 70 3.15 5.00 -9.32
CA LEU A 70 3.62 3.86 -10.12
C LEU A 70 5.10 3.98 -10.53
N ASP A 71 5.52 5.13 -11.02
CA ASP A 71 6.90 5.34 -11.47
C ASP A 71 7.88 5.11 -10.32
N ARG A 72 7.58 5.71 -9.16
CA ARG A 72 8.43 5.54 -7.98
C ARG A 72 8.41 4.11 -7.43
N ALA A 73 7.27 3.44 -7.46
CA ALA A 73 7.16 2.05 -7.04
C ALA A 73 8.01 1.13 -7.94
N ARG A 74 8.00 1.34 -9.27
CA ARG A 74 8.82 0.60 -10.22
C ARG A 74 10.32 0.90 -10.10
N GLU A 75 10.70 2.15 -9.78
CA GLU A 75 12.09 2.48 -9.48
C GLU A 75 12.61 1.75 -8.23
N LEU A 76 11.78 1.65 -7.19
CA LEU A 76 12.14 0.98 -5.94
C LEU A 76 12.14 -0.55 -6.08
N VAL A 77 11.20 -1.09 -6.84
CA VAL A 77 11.03 -2.53 -7.05
C VAL A 77 11.04 -2.81 -8.56
N PRO A 78 12.22 -2.74 -9.21
CA PRO A 78 12.38 -3.02 -10.64
C PRO A 78 12.34 -4.53 -10.91
N VAL A 79 11.16 -5.13 -10.72
CA VAL A 79 10.93 -6.57 -10.87
C VAL A 79 9.80 -6.79 -11.86
N ASP A 80 10.13 -7.39 -13.01
CA ASP A 80 9.15 -7.79 -14.00
C ASP A 80 8.32 -8.97 -13.48
N GLY A 81 7.07 -9.06 -13.92
CA GLY A 81 6.16 -10.13 -13.51
C GLY A 81 5.39 -9.88 -12.21
N ALA A 82 5.70 -8.82 -11.46
CA ALA A 82 4.91 -8.40 -10.31
C ALA A 82 3.71 -7.55 -10.72
N TRP A 83 2.62 -7.67 -9.96
CA TRP A 83 1.53 -6.71 -9.97
C TRP A 83 1.91 -5.48 -9.13
N PHE A 84 1.45 -4.31 -9.53
CA PHE A 84 1.61 -3.06 -8.78
C PHE A 84 0.25 -2.48 -8.44
N ALA A 85 -0.08 -2.43 -7.15
CA ALA A 85 -1.22 -1.69 -6.62
C ALA A 85 -0.69 -0.44 -5.92
N THR A 86 -0.73 0.69 -6.61
CA THR A 86 -0.13 1.95 -6.20
C THR A 86 -1.18 2.94 -5.74
N LEU A 87 -0.75 4.05 -5.11
CA LEU A 87 -1.66 5.07 -4.56
C LEU A 87 -2.74 4.43 -3.67
N HIS A 88 -2.29 3.53 -2.76
CA HIS A 88 -3.16 2.77 -1.86
C HIS A 88 -4.23 1.91 -2.56
N GLY A 89 -3.94 1.38 -3.76
CA GLY A 89 -4.88 0.56 -4.54
C GLY A 89 -5.72 1.34 -5.56
N THR A 90 -5.55 2.65 -5.64
CA THR A 90 -6.23 3.50 -6.62
C THR A 90 -5.84 3.17 -8.06
N HIS A 91 -4.58 2.78 -8.26
CA HIS A 91 -4.04 2.40 -9.57
C HIS A 91 -3.41 1.01 -9.49
N ILE A 92 -3.97 0.06 -10.20
CA ILE A 92 -3.49 -1.32 -10.25
C ILE A 92 -3.01 -1.63 -11.67
N VAL A 93 -1.80 -2.17 -11.77
CA VAL A 93 -1.17 -2.54 -13.04
C VAL A 93 -0.75 -3.99 -13.00
N SER A 94 -1.21 -4.76 -13.97
CA SER A 94 -0.84 -6.17 -14.13
C SER A 94 0.57 -6.33 -14.74
N PRO A 95 1.18 -7.53 -14.64
CA PRO A 95 2.48 -7.81 -15.27
C PRO A 95 2.50 -7.62 -16.78
N VAL A 96 1.36 -7.74 -17.44
CA VAL A 96 1.21 -7.56 -18.88
C VAL A 96 0.80 -6.15 -19.28
N GLY A 97 0.81 -5.21 -18.31
CA GLY A 97 0.54 -3.80 -18.57
C GLY A 97 -0.94 -3.43 -18.66
N VAL A 98 -1.86 -4.30 -18.25
CA VAL A 98 -3.28 -3.92 -18.11
C VAL A 98 -3.41 -3.06 -16.86
N GLU A 99 -3.97 -1.86 -17.06
CA GLU A 99 -4.16 -0.86 -15.99
C GLU A 99 -5.63 -0.81 -15.57
N ASP A 100 -5.86 -0.79 -14.26
CA ASP A 100 -7.14 -0.52 -13.61
C ASP A 100 -6.99 0.72 -12.73
N LEU A 101 -7.52 1.85 -13.20
CA LEU A 101 -7.57 3.11 -12.46
C LEU A 101 -8.95 3.28 -11.83
N CYS A 102 -8.99 3.51 -10.53
CA CYS A 102 -10.23 3.77 -9.81
C CYS A 102 -10.96 5.01 -10.38
N GLU A 103 -12.16 4.82 -10.92
CA GLU A 103 -12.95 5.89 -11.55
C GLU A 103 -13.25 7.03 -10.57
N VAL A 104 -13.52 6.70 -9.30
CA VAL A 104 -13.75 7.70 -8.24
C VAL A 104 -12.53 8.60 -8.06
N SER A 105 -11.34 8.04 -8.13
CA SER A 105 -10.10 8.79 -8.02
C SER A 105 -9.86 9.67 -9.23
N ALA A 106 -10.12 9.18 -10.42
CA ALA A 106 -10.02 9.98 -11.65
C ALA A 106 -11.02 11.14 -11.65
N ALA A 107 -12.28 10.89 -11.30
CA ALA A 107 -13.33 11.91 -11.19
C ALA A 107 -13.08 12.92 -10.05
N GLY A 108 -12.40 12.49 -9.00
CA GLY A 108 -12.04 13.34 -7.84
C GLY A 108 -10.82 14.22 -8.06
N ARG A 109 -9.99 13.96 -9.08
CA ARG A 109 -8.75 14.69 -9.36
C ARG A 109 -8.89 16.21 -9.34
N PRO A 110 -9.91 16.86 -10.00
CA PRO A 110 -10.05 18.32 -9.98
C PRO A 110 -10.24 18.88 -8.56
N HIS A 111 -10.83 18.10 -7.65
CA HIS A 111 -11.03 18.53 -6.26
C HIS A 111 -9.77 18.38 -5.41
N VAL A 112 -8.97 17.34 -5.66
CA VAL A 112 -7.66 17.14 -5.02
C VAL A 112 -6.65 18.19 -5.48
N GLU A 113 -6.70 18.59 -6.75
CA GLU A 113 -5.84 19.62 -7.33
C GLU A 113 -5.97 20.97 -6.64
N VAL A 114 -7.14 21.30 -6.09
CA VAL A 114 -7.34 22.50 -5.26
C VAL A 114 -6.41 22.50 -4.05
N ALA A 115 -6.15 21.35 -3.44
CA ALA A 115 -5.21 21.24 -2.32
C ALA A 115 -3.76 21.49 -2.77
N ALA A 116 -3.37 20.96 -3.94
CA ALA A 116 -2.05 21.20 -4.52
C ALA A 116 -1.84 22.70 -4.84
N GLN A 117 -2.82 23.35 -5.45
CA GLN A 117 -2.80 24.77 -5.77
C GLN A 117 -2.71 25.64 -4.50
N LEU A 118 -3.45 25.30 -3.45
CA LEU A 118 -3.34 25.98 -2.16
C LEU A 118 -1.96 25.81 -1.57
N ALA A 119 -1.45 24.56 -1.50
CA ALA A 119 -0.12 24.27 -0.98
C ALA A 119 0.98 25.05 -1.72
N GLN A 120 0.91 25.08 -3.05
CA GLN A 120 1.81 25.84 -3.89
C GLN A 120 1.73 27.36 -3.60
N THR A 121 0.52 27.90 -3.49
CA THR A 121 0.29 29.34 -3.26
C THR A 121 0.81 29.79 -1.90
N VAL A 122 0.59 28.96 -0.87
CA VAL A 122 1.02 29.28 0.52
C VAL A 122 2.48 28.89 0.76
N GLY A 123 3.09 28.10 -0.13
CA GLY A 123 4.48 27.65 -0.05
C GLY A 123 4.70 26.49 0.89
N TRP A 124 3.69 25.63 1.12
CA TRP A 124 3.84 24.39 1.88
C TRP A 124 4.66 23.35 1.09
N ALA A 125 5.39 22.50 1.82
CA ALA A 125 5.98 21.31 1.21
C ALA A 125 4.87 20.30 0.89
N TYR A 126 4.73 19.90 -0.37
CA TYR A 126 3.73 18.96 -0.79
C TYR A 126 4.22 18.07 -1.92
N GLU A 127 3.58 16.92 -2.07
CA GLU A 127 3.75 15.98 -3.16
C GLU A 127 2.40 15.77 -3.86
N ASP A 128 2.33 16.05 -5.15
CA ASP A 128 1.19 15.72 -5.99
C ASP A 128 1.42 14.36 -6.64
N LYS A 129 0.66 13.36 -6.19
CA LYS A 129 0.71 11.98 -6.69
C LYS A 129 -0.32 11.70 -7.78
N GLY A 130 -0.93 12.72 -8.35
CA GLY A 130 -1.99 12.59 -9.34
C GLY A 130 -3.36 12.31 -8.71
N ALA A 131 -3.56 11.16 -8.10
CA ALA A 131 -4.82 10.80 -7.46
C ALA A 131 -4.98 11.41 -6.06
N THR A 132 -3.89 11.69 -5.36
CA THR A 132 -3.86 12.27 -4.02
C THR A 132 -2.82 13.39 -3.93
N VAL A 133 -2.95 14.24 -2.90
CA VAL A 133 -1.95 15.24 -2.55
C VAL A 133 -1.54 15.04 -1.10
N THR A 134 -0.23 14.94 -0.87
CA THR A 134 0.34 14.80 0.46
C THR A 134 1.04 16.10 0.86
N ILE A 135 0.67 16.68 2.01
CA ILE A 135 1.28 17.89 2.57
C ILE A 135 2.19 17.46 3.73
N HIS A 136 3.48 17.82 3.66
CA HIS A 136 4.50 17.39 4.59
C HIS A 136 4.77 18.43 5.68
N PHE A 137 4.80 18.02 6.95
CA PHE A 137 5.09 18.90 8.09
C PHE A 137 6.55 18.86 8.54
N ARG A 138 7.27 17.77 8.27
CA ARG A 138 8.70 17.66 8.57
C ARG A 138 9.56 18.52 7.66
N GLN A 139 9.15 18.65 6.41
CA GLN A 139 9.86 19.44 5.43
C GLN A 139 9.52 20.93 5.62
N ARG A 140 10.52 21.77 5.56
CA ARG A 140 10.28 23.21 5.48
C ARG A 140 9.74 23.51 4.09
N GLY A 141 8.60 24.21 4.02
CA GLY A 141 8.07 24.69 2.77
C GLY A 141 9.05 25.63 2.05
N ASN A 142 8.74 25.99 0.82
CA ASN A 142 9.58 26.87 -0.03
C ASN A 142 9.93 28.23 0.64
N LEU A 143 9.16 28.63 1.65
CA LEU A 143 9.42 29.86 2.45
C LEU A 143 10.21 29.58 3.74
N GLY A 144 10.74 28.36 3.93
CA GLY A 144 11.55 28.00 5.10
C GLY A 144 10.78 27.89 6.41
N GLN A 145 9.45 27.95 6.38
CA GLN A 145 8.58 27.89 7.57
C GLN A 145 8.16 26.45 7.86
N GLN A 146 8.19 26.12 9.15
CA GLN A 146 7.56 24.90 9.64
C GLN A 146 6.06 25.17 9.75
N VAL A 147 5.24 24.27 9.23
CA VAL A 147 3.80 24.47 9.09
C VAL A 147 3.08 23.73 10.23
N ASP A 148 2.16 24.44 10.90
CA ASP A 148 1.29 23.83 11.92
C ASP A 148 0.21 22.98 11.23
N PRO A 149 0.12 21.67 11.53
CA PRO A 149 -0.90 20.77 10.97
C PRO A 149 -2.33 21.25 11.17
N VAL A 150 -2.64 21.83 12.33
CA VAL A 150 -3.98 22.35 12.66
C VAL A 150 -4.35 23.49 11.74
N HIS A 151 -3.40 24.41 11.48
CA HIS A 151 -3.60 25.53 10.60
C HIS A 151 -3.80 25.08 9.14
N VAL A 152 -2.98 24.13 8.66
CA VAL A 152 -3.13 23.54 7.31
C VAL A 152 -4.49 22.90 7.14
N LYS A 153 -4.90 22.08 8.10
CA LYS A 153 -6.19 21.40 8.05
C LYS A 153 -7.35 22.38 8.01
N ALA A 154 -7.31 23.44 8.83
CA ALA A 154 -8.31 24.49 8.83
C ALA A 154 -8.39 25.22 7.48
N GLN A 155 -7.25 25.56 6.87
CA GLN A 155 -7.24 26.19 5.56
C GLN A 155 -7.76 25.28 4.45
N LEU A 156 -7.37 24.01 4.43
CA LEU A 156 -7.91 23.01 3.49
C LEU A 156 -9.42 22.90 3.61
N GLN A 157 -9.97 22.88 4.82
CA GLN A 157 -11.41 22.81 5.05
C GLN A 157 -12.18 24.00 4.49
N THR A 158 -11.55 25.16 4.31
CA THR A 158 -12.20 26.34 3.70
C THR A 158 -12.35 26.25 2.18
N VAL A 159 -11.49 25.50 1.52
CA VAL A 159 -11.42 25.43 0.04
C VAL A 159 -11.88 24.09 -0.53
N LEU A 160 -11.78 23.01 0.25
CA LEU A 160 -12.13 21.69 -0.19
C LEU A 160 -13.64 21.40 -0.02
N ASN A 161 -14.21 20.70 -0.99
CA ASN A 161 -15.57 20.20 -0.87
C ASN A 161 -15.58 18.88 -0.09
N PRO A 162 -16.11 18.85 1.16
CA PRO A 162 -16.09 17.65 1.99
C PRO A 162 -16.98 16.51 1.48
N LEU A 163 -17.81 16.77 0.48
CA LEU A 163 -18.61 15.75 -0.19
C LEU A 163 -17.83 15.03 -1.28
N LYS A 164 -16.69 15.59 -1.71
CA LYS A 164 -15.89 15.09 -2.82
C LYS A 164 -14.51 14.59 -2.42
N VAL A 165 -13.95 15.15 -1.36
CA VAL A 165 -12.62 14.78 -0.86
C VAL A 165 -12.65 14.59 0.65
N GLU A 166 -11.68 13.84 1.13
CA GLU A 166 -11.40 13.65 2.55
C GLU A 166 -9.93 13.97 2.84
N VAL A 167 -9.68 14.40 4.07
CA VAL A 167 -8.34 14.76 4.55
C VAL A 167 -7.98 13.79 5.68
N HIS A 168 -6.96 12.99 5.46
CA HIS A 168 -6.47 12.01 6.43
C HIS A 168 -5.22 12.52 7.13
N ASP A 169 -5.21 12.39 8.45
CA ASP A 169 -4.01 12.60 9.26
C ASP A 169 -3.16 11.32 9.18
N ALA A 170 -1.90 11.46 8.78
CA ALA A 170 -0.91 10.39 8.84
C ALA A 170 0.36 10.89 9.54
N LYS A 171 1.35 10.01 9.72
CA LYS A 171 2.58 10.35 10.48
C LYS A 171 3.32 11.52 9.82
N GLN A 172 3.17 12.73 10.39
CA GLN A 172 3.81 13.98 9.94
C GLN A 172 3.38 14.48 8.55
N VAL A 173 2.21 14.06 8.08
CA VAL A 173 1.63 14.54 6.82
C VAL A 173 0.10 14.64 6.92
N LEU A 174 -0.50 15.43 6.03
CA LEU A 174 -1.92 15.34 5.68
C LEU A 174 -2.04 14.81 4.27
N GLU A 175 -2.86 13.81 4.07
CA GLU A 175 -3.20 13.31 2.75
C GLU A 175 -4.61 13.74 2.36
N VAL A 176 -4.71 14.37 1.19
CA VAL A 176 -5.99 14.75 0.57
C VAL A 176 -6.26 13.78 -0.55
N LYS A 177 -7.39 13.05 -0.47
CA LYS A 177 -7.80 12.07 -1.47
C LYS A 177 -9.28 12.21 -1.81
N PRO A 178 -9.72 11.74 -3.00
CA PRO A 178 -11.13 11.66 -3.34
C PRO A 178 -11.88 10.77 -2.35
N LYS A 179 -13.08 11.20 -1.97
CA LYS A 179 -13.94 10.42 -1.07
C LYS A 179 -14.41 9.14 -1.76
N GLY A 180 -14.22 8.01 -1.11
CA GLY A 180 -14.52 6.69 -1.66
C GLY A 180 -13.45 6.17 -2.63
N ALA A 181 -12.27 6.79 -2.66
CA ALA A 181 -11.11 6.22 -3.34
C ALA A 181 -10.74 4.87 -2.73
N ARG A 182 -10.19 3.97 -3.56
CA ARG A 182 -9.72 2.66 -3.10
C ARG A 182 -8.68 2.78 -2.00
N THR A 183 -8.63 1.76 -1.16
CA THR A 183 -7.66 1.56 -0.07
C THR A 183 -6.73 0.38 -0.38
N LYS A 184 -5.71 0.15 0.46
CA LYS A 184 -4.89 -1.08 0.39
C LYS A 184 -5.75 -2.34 0.60
N GLY A 185 -6.84 -2.24 1.35
CA GLY A 185 -7.82 -3.33 1.51
C GLY A 185 -8.50 -3.70 0.19
N ASP A 186 -8.91 -2.71 -0.59
CA ASP A 186 -9.49 -2.94 -1.92
C ASP A 186 -8.46 -3.56 -2.87
N ALA A 187 -7.20 -3.11 -2.81
CA ALA A 187 -6.12 -3.73 -3.56
C ALA A 187 -5.95 -5.22 -3.22
N VAL A 188 -5.99 -5.58 -1.94
CA VAL A 188 -5.92 -6.97 -1.49
C VAL A 188 -7.07 -7.79 -2.07
N ARG A 189 -8.32 -7.30 -1.99
CA ARG A 189 -9.49 -8.00 -2.56
C ARG A 189 -9.36 -8.20 -4.07
N ILE A 190 -8.93 -7.16 -4.79
CA ILE A 190 -8.78 -7.21 -6.26
C ILE A 190 -7.67 -8.20 -6.65
N LEU A 191 -6.52 -8.14 -5.99
CA LEU A 191 -5.40 -9.03 -6.29
C LEU A 191 -5.67 -10.48 -5.89
N ALA A 192 -6.37 -10.70 -4.78
CA ALA A 192 -6.83 -12.03 -4.40
C ALA A 192 -7.81 -12.60 -5.42
N ALA A 193 -8.74 -11.80 -5.93
CA ALA A 193 -9.68 -12.21 -6.97
C ALA A 193 -9.03 -12.40 -8.35
N ALA A 194 -7.90 -11.74 -8.62
CA ALA A 194 -7.11 -11.91 -9.85
C ALA A 194 -6.15 -13.11 -9.79
N ALA A 195 -6.07 -13.77 -8.62
CA ALA A 195 -5.19 -14.91 -8.44
C ALA A 195 -5.65 -16.10 -9.32
N PRO A 196 -4.70 -16.86 -9.88
CA PRO A 196 -5.05 -18.06 -10.67
C PRO A 196 -5.69 -19.14 -9.77
N ASP A 197 -6.47 -20.05 -10.38
CA ASP A 197 -7.21 -21.12 -9.68
C ASP A 197 -6.33 -22.05 -8.82
N VAL A 198 -5.02 -22.08 -9.09
CA VAL A 198 -4.05 -22.85 -8.30
C VAL A 198 -3.78 -22.21 -6.94
N ALA A 199 -4.12 -20.95 -6.73
CA ALA A 199 -3.90 -20.26 -5.46
C ALA A 199 -4.65 -20.94 -4.31
N ARG A 200 -3.97 -21.06 -3.16
CA ARG A 200 -4.52 -21.68 -1.94
C ARG A 200 -4.22 -20.83 -0.71
N VAL A 201 -3.26 -19.91 -0.79
CA VAL A 201 -2.87 -19.09 0.33
C VAL A 201 -2.63 -17.66 -0.15
N VAL A 202 -3.25 -16.69 0.51
CA VAL A 202 -2.99 -15.25 0.33
C VAL A 202 -2.27 -14.73 1.56
N VAL A 203 -1.08 -14.19 1.37
CA VAL A 203 -0.28 -13.56 2.44
C VAL A 203 -0.15 -12.08 2.14
N TYR A 204 -0.52 -11.23 3.10
CA TYR A 204 -0.24 -9.80 3.07
C TYR A 204 0.80 -9.44 4.13
N VAL A 205 1.84 -8.69 3.74
CA VAL A 205 2.89 -8.21 4.63
C VAL A 205 2.86 -6.68 4.66
N GLY A 206 2.67 -6.10 5.83
CA GLY A 206 2.56 -4.66 6.05
C GLY A 206 3.24 -4.20 7.34
N ALA A 207 3.48 -2.90 7.49
CA ALA A 207 4.26 -2.34 8.60
C ALA A 207 3.65 -1.09 9.25
N ASP A 208 2.64 -0.47 8.65
CA ASP A 208 2.12 0.82 9.09
C ASP A 208 0.58 0.87 9.25
N LEU A 209 0.07 2.04 9.64
CA LEU A 209 -1.37 2.25 9.85
C LEU A 209 -2.19 2.13 8.57
N THR A 210 -1.61 2.38 7.39
CA THR A 210 -2.33 2.24 6.11
C THR A 210 -2.54 0.78 5.74
N ASP A 211 -1.78 -0.14 6.36
CA ASP A 211 -1.92 -1.58 6.19
C ASP A 211 -3.08 -2.17 7.00
N LEU A 212 -3.65 -1.41 7.94
CA LEU A 212 -4.83 -1.86 8.68
C LEU A 212 -6.00 -2.16 7.76
N ASP A 213 -6.21 -1.36 6.70
CA ASP A 213 -7.25 -1.63 5.71
C ASP A 213 -7.02 -2.98 5.00
N ALA A 214 -5.76 -3.28 4.67
CA ALA A 214 -5.38 -4.56 4.08
C ALA A 214 -5.57 -5.73 5.07
N PHE A 215 -5.20 -5.54 6.33
CA PHE A 215 -5.40 -6.55 7.37
C PHE A 215 -6.88 -6.82 7.63
N LEU A 216 -7.73 -5.79 7.63
CA LEU A 216 -9.18 -5.93 7.74
C LEU A 216 -9.75 -6.69 6.53
N ALA A 217 -9.29 -6.37 5.31
CA ALA A 217 -9.71 -7.09 4.11
C ALA A 217 -9.35 -8.58 4.17
N ILE A 218 -8.17 -8.92 4.69
CA ILE A 218 -7.78 -10.32 4.93
C ILE A 218 -8.71 -11.02 5.92
N ASP A 219 -9.10 -10.33 7.01
CA ASP A 219 -10.04 -10.90 7.99
C ASP A 219 -11.43 -11.11 7.40
N GLU A 220 -11.91 -10.17 6.60
CA GLU A 220 -13.22 -10.27 5.91
C GLU A 220 -13.23 -11.39 4.85
N LEU A 221 -12.17 -11.50 4.05
CA LEU A 221 -12.02 -12.58 3.07
C LEU A 221 -12.01 -13.95 3.77
N ARG A 222 -11.29 -14.06 4.90
CA ARG A 222 -11.29 -15.29 5.71
C ARG A 222 -12.66 -15.62 6.27
N ALA A 223 -13.43 -14.64 6.72
CA ALA A 223 -14.76 -14.84 7.27
C ALA A 223 -15.81 -15.19 6.20
N GLY A 224 -15.58 -14.79 4.95
CA GLY A 224 -16.45 -15.09 3.80
C GLY A 224 -16.23 -16.46 3.17
N GLU A 225 -15.14 -17.16 3.49
CA GLU A 225 -14.88 -18.51 3.01
C GLU A 225 -15.85 -19.52 3.68
N PRO A 226 -16.51 -20.39 2.89
CA PRO A 226 -17.35 -21.43 3.44
C PRO A 226 -16.50 -22.42 4.25
N GLU A 227 -17.06 -22.99 5.32
CA GLU A 227 -16.43 -24.12 6.00
C GLU A 227 -16.16 -25.24 4.99
N PRO A 228 -14.98 -25.89 5.03
CA PRO A 228 -14.60 -26.88 4.03
C PRO A 228 -15.60 -28.06 4.06
N ALA A 229 -16.39 -28.16 3.02
CA ALA A 229 -17.15 -29.40 2.78
C ALA A 229 -16.15 -30.55 2.52
N VAL A 230 -16.43 -31.74 3.06
CA VAL A 230 -15.53 -32.89 3.07
C VAL A 230 -15.05 -33.35 1.66
N THR A 231 -15.54 -32.74 0.59
CA THR A 231 -15.27 -33.10 -0.82
C THR A 231 -14.83 -31.93 -1.71
N ALA A 232 -14.67 -30.69 -1.16
CA ALA A 232 -14.24 -29.53 -1.93
C ALA A 232 -12.71 -29.41 -1.90
N GLU A 233 -12.13 -28.79 -2.96
CA GLU A 233 -10.74 -28.29 -2.93
C GLU A 233 -10.54 -27.44 -1.69
N ALA A 234 -9.37 -27.56 -1.06
CA ALA A 234 -9.08 -26.85 0.20
C ALA A 234 -9.37 -25.35 0.06
N PRO A 235 -10.09 -24.71 1.01
CA PRO A 235 -10.44 -23.32 0.95
C PRO A 235 -9.18 -22.43 0.93
N LEU A 236 -9.30 -21.22 0.39
CA LEU A 236 -8.23 -20.23 0.44
C LEU A 236 -7.86 -19.93 1.90
N ARG A 237 -6.59 -19.96 2.19
CA ARG A 237 -6.05 -19.55 3.50
C ARG A 237 -5.54 -18.12 3.40
N PHE A 238 -5.88 -17.31 4.39
CA PHE A 238 -5.48 -15.91 4.45
C PHE A 238 -4.55 -15.67 5.64
N VAL A 239 -3.39 -15.06 5.40
CA VAL A 239 -2.36 -14.78 6.41
C VAL A 239 -1.98 -13.31 6.35
N LYS A 240 -1.93 -12.66 7.51
CA LYS A 240 -1.42 -11.30 7.67
C LYS A 240 -0.14 -11.33 8.47
N VAL A 241 0.88 -10.61 7.99
CA VAL A 241 2.18 -10.47 8.64
C VAL A 241 2.42 -9.00 8.90
N ALA A 242 2.45 -8.62 10.17
CA ALA A 242 2.85 -7.29 10.59
C ALA A 242 4.36 -7.27 10.83
N VAL A 243 5.08 -6.39 10.13
CA VAL A 243 6.49 -6.13 10.40
C VAL A 243 6.54 -5.00 11.42
N GLY A 244 6.97 -5.30 12.64
CA GLY A 244 7.11 -4.33 13.73
C GLY A 244 8.58 -4.04 14.00
N GLY A 245 8.94 -2.74 14.07
CA GLY A 245 10.11 -2.32 14.82
C GLY A 245 9.68 -1.95 16.24
N ASP A 246 10.60 -2.00 17.21
CA ASP A 246 10.39 -1.77 18.67
C ASP A 246 9.95 -0.34 19.05
N GLU A 247 9.08 0.30 18.27
CA GLU A 247 8.44 1.58 18.61
C GLU A 247 6.92 1.41 18.58
N ALA A 248 6.39 0.80 19.65
CA ALA A 248 5.00 0.95 20.02
C ALA A 248 4.83 2.21 20.88
#